data_f4dfc5653ad691fd1e9945494f7427d2
#
_entry.id   f4dfc5653ad691fd1e9945494f7427d2
#
_cell.length_a   1.000
_cell.length_b   1.000
_cell.length_c   1.000
_cell.angle_alpha   90.00
_cell.angle_beta   90.00
_cell.angle_gamma   90.00
#
_symmetry.space_group_name_H-M   'P 1'
#
loop_
_entity.id
_entity.type
_entity.pdbx_description
1 polymer ?
#
loop_
_entity_poly.entity_id
_entity_poly.type
_entity_poly.pdbx_seq_one_letter_code
_entity_poly.pdbx_strand_id
1 'polypeptide(L)'
;GTLRLLEAIRILKLEDKTKFYQASTSELYGKVQETPQTEATPFYPRSPYGVAKLYGFWITKNYREAYNMFASNGILFNHESPIRGETFVTRKITRAVAKIKLGLLKKFYLGNLDAKRDWGHAKDYVEGMWKILQHNIPDDFVLATGVAHSVREFVEMAFSEVEINVSWEGKGADEKG
;
A
#
# COMPACT_ATOMS: atom_id res chain seq x y z
N GLY A 1 -10.43 -15.11 6.51
CA GLY A 1 -9.38 -14.62 7.39
C GLY A 1 -9.94 -13.77 8.50
N THR A 2 -10.15 -12.48 8.28
CA THR A 2 -10.47 -11.47 9.31
C THR A 2 -11.62 -11.87 10.24
N LEU A 3 -12.79 -12.20 9.69
CA LEU A 3 -13.95 -12.62 10.49
C LEU A 3 -13.62 -13.75 11.49
N ARG A 4 -12.87 -14.78 11.04
CA ARG A 4 -12.55 -15.93 11.90
C ARG A 4 -11.69 -15.54 13.10
N LEU A 5 -10.78 -14.58 12.94
CA LEU A 5 -9.95 -14.09 14.05
C LEU A 5 -10.77 -13.25 15.02
N LEU A 6 -11.62 -12.37 14.53
CA LEU A 6 -12.53 -11.57 15.36
C LEU A 6 -13.50 -12.46 16.13
N GLU A 7 -14.11 -13.45 15.47
CA GLU A 7 -14.96 -14.45 16.14
C GLU A 7 -14.20 -15.29 17.19
N ALA A 8 -12.96 -15.68 16.91
CA ALA A 8 -12.15 -16.40 17.88
C ALA A 8 -11.91 -15.56 19.15
N ILE A 9 -11.60 -14.27 19.00
CA ILE A 9 -11.45 -13.35 20.15
C ILE A 9 -12.76 -13.30 20.95
N ARG A 10 -13.90 -13.14 20.28
CA ARG A 10 -15.23 -13.06 20.90
C ARG A 10 -15.62 -14.38 21.61
N ILE A 11 -15.49 -15.53 20.94
CA ILE A 11 -15.86 -16.84 21.49
C ILE A 11 -15.00 -17.18 22.73
N LEU A 12 -13.72 -16.78 22.70
CA LEU A 12 -12.79 -17.01 23.80
C LEU A 12 -12.89 -15.95 24.92
N LYS A 13 -13.78 -14.96 24.78
CA LYS A 13 -13.96 -13.86 25.74
C LYS A 13 -12.66 -13.09 26.01
N LEU A 14 -11.96 -12.75 24.93
CA LEU A 14 -10.67 -12.05 24.97
C LEU A 14 -10.79 -10.57 24.54
N GLU A 15 -12.01 -10.03 24.42
CA GLU A 15 -12.27 -8.69 23.91
C GLU A 15 -11.52 -7.62 24.72
N ASP A 16 -11.52 -7.73 26.04
CA ASP A 16 -10.86 -6.77 26.95
C ASP A 16 -9.34 -6.92 27.00
N LYS A 17 -8.78 -8.02 26.45
CA LYS A 17 -7.36 -8.34 26.54
C LYS A 17 -6.63 -8.26 25.20
N THR A 18 -7.37 -8.26 24.08
CA THR A 18 -6.79 -8.38 22.76
C THR A 18 -7.04 -7.13 21.94
N LYS A 19 -5.98 -6.50 21.50
CA LYS A 19 -6.04 -5.43 20.50
C LYS A 19 -5.85 -6.05 19.11
N PHE A 20 -6.79 -5.77 18.22
CA PHE A 20 -6.80 -6.29 16.85
C PHE A 20 -6.45 -5.18 15.85
N TYR A 21 -5.49 -5.44 14.98
CA TYR A 21 -5.15 -4.58 13.85
C TYR A 21 -5.47 -5.26 12.53
N GLN A 22 -6.30 -4.61 11.71
CA GLN A 22 -6.58 -5.02 10.34
C GLN A 22 -5.67 -4.25 9.38
N ALA A 23 -4.78 -4.97 8.71
CA ALA A 23 -4.03 -4.41 7.60
C ALA A 23 -5.00 -4.15 6.42
N SER A 24 -5.41 -2.89 6.29
CA SER A 24 -6.20 -2.42 5.18
C SER A 24 -5.31 -1.82 4.09
N THR A 25 -5.85 -1.11 3.11
CA THR A 25 -5.08 -0.71 1.93
C THR A 25 -5.69 0.50 1.24
N SER A 26 -4.88 1.36 0.62
CA SER A 26 -5.36 2.43 -0.26
C SER A 26 -6.15 1.93 -1.49
N GLU A 27 -6.05 0.63 -1.83
CA GLU A 27 -6.87 0.00 -2.88
C GLU A 27 -8.38 0.01 -2.57
N LEU A 28 -8.77 0.31 -1.32
CA LEU A 28 -10.18 0.55 -0.95
C LEU A 28 -10.74 1.76 -1.69
N TYR A 29 -9.94 2.82 -1.84
CA TYR A 29 -10.36 4.04 -2.55
C TYR A 29 -10.60 3.79 -4.05
N GLY A 30 -9.78 2.94 -4.68
CA GLY A 30 -9.95 2.48 -6.06
C GLY A 30 -10.15 3.61 -7.06
N LYS A 31 -11.39 3.80 -7.54
CA LYS A 31 -11.77 5.00 -8.30
C LYS A 31 -11.95 6.16 -7.32
N VAL A 32 -10.87 6.88 -7.07
CA VAL A 32 -10.78 7.96 -6.09
C VAL A 32 -11.92 8.97 -6.26
N GLN A 33 -12.65 9.25 -5.19
CA GLN A 33 -13.79 10.16 -5.17
C GLN A 33 -13.43 11.58 -4.75
N GLU A 34 -12.35 11.73 -3.97
CA GLU A 34 -11.82 13.03 -3.53
C GLU A 34 -10.31 12.96 -3.29
N THR A 35 -9.63 14.10 -3.31
CA THR A 35 -8.19 14.23 -3.09
C THR A 35 -7.91 15.44 -2.20
N PRO A 36 -7.12 15.31 -1.14
CA PRO A 36 -6.51 14.08 -0.63
C PRO A 36 -7.53 13.10 -0.04
N GLN A 37 -7.19 11.79 -0.02
CA GLN A 37 -8.01 10.77 0.62
C GLN A 37 -7.85 10.84 2.13
N THR A 38 -8.95 10.63 2.85
CA THR A 38 -9.03 10.59 4.31
C THR A 38 -9.74 9.32 4.77
N GLU A 39 -9.86 9.12 6.07
CA GLU A 39 -10.64 8.02 6.66
C GLU A 39 -12.13 8.10 6.32
N ALA A 40 -12.62 9.29 5.98
CA ALA A 40 -14.02 9.55 5.59
C ALA A 40 -14.27 9.43 4.08
N THR A 41 -13.23 9.37 3.26
CA THR A 41 -13.34 9.27 1.80
C THR A 41 -14.10 8.00 1.38
N PRO A 42 -15.15 8.10 0.56
CA PRO A 42 -15.90 6.94 0.10
C PRO A 42 -15.03 5.94 -0.65
N PHE A 43 -15.21 4.67 -0.35
CA PHE A 43 -14.50 3.57 -1.01
C PHE A 43 -15.16 3.18 -2.32
N TYR A 44 -14.35 2.96 -3.35
CA TYR A 44 -14.79 2.47 -4.66
C TYR A 44 -13.76 1.50 -5.25
N PRO A 45 -13.58 0.29 -4.66
CA PRO A 45 -12.53 -0.64 -5.08
C PRO A 45 -12.70 -1.08 -6.54
N ARG A 46 -11.59 -1.27 -7.25
CA ARG A 46 -11.55 -1.61 -8.68
C ARG A 46 -10.86 -2.95 -8.94
N SER A 47 -10.63 -3.75 -7.91
CA SER A 47 -10.02 -5.07 -8.03
C SER A 47 -10.67 -6.07 -7.07
N PRO A 48 -10.65 -7.38 -7.38
CA PRO A 48 -11.09 -8.42 -6.44
C PRO A 48 -10.35 -8.35 -5.10
N TYR A 49 -9.07 -7.98 -5.12
CA TYR A 49 -8.28 -7.74 -3.91
C TYR A 49 -8.86 -6.58 -3.08
N GLY A 50 -9.12 -5.42 -3.72
CA GLY A 50 -9.72 -4.27 -3.05
C GLY A 50 -11.07 -4.60 -2.43
N VAL A 51 -11.93 -5.34 -3.14
CA VAL A 51 -13.23 -5.80 -2.62
C VAL A 51 -13.07 -6.72 -1.41
N ALA A 52 -12.14 -7.68 -1.46
CA ALA A 52 -11.86 -8.57 -0.34
C ALA A 52 -11.34 -7.81 0.90
N LYS A 53 -10.48 -6.81 0.68
CA LYS A 53 -9.98 -5.93 1.75
C LYS A 53 -11.08 -5.02 2.29
N LEU A 54 -12.01 -4.57 1.45
CA LEU A 54 -13.18 -3.79 1.87
C LEU A 54 -14.06 -4.58 2.85
N TYR A 55 -14.30 -5.85 2.57
CA TYR A 55 -14.96 -6.73 3.52
C TYR A 55 -14.20 -6.78 4.86
N GLY A 56 -12.88 -6.96 4.82
CA GLY A 56 -12.03 -6.96 6.02
C GLY A 56 -12.12 -5.66 6.83
N PHE A 57 -12.15 -4.52 6.15
CA PHE A 57 -12.33 -3.20 6.76
C PHE A 57 -13.67 -3.10 7.50
N TRP A 58 -14.77 -3.37 6.81
CA TRP A 58 -16.10 -3.21 7.38
C TRP A 58 -16.42 -4.22 8.48
N ILE A 59 -15.96 -5.45 8.35
CA ILE A 59 -16.19 -6.44 9.41
C ILE A 59 -15.39 -6.10 10.69
N THR A 60 -14.21 -5.49 10.56
CA THR A 60 -13.42 -5.00 11.70
C THR A 60 -14.15 -3.85 12.39
N LYS A 61 -14.64 -2.88 11.63
CA LYS A 61 -15.44 -1.77 12.15
C LYS A 61 -16.72 -2.27 12.83
N ASN A 62 -17.43 -3.20 12.21
CA ASN A 62 -18.63 -3.80 12.78
C ASN A 62 -18.36 -4.46 14.15
N TYR A 63 -17.28 -5.23 14.28
CA TYR A 63 -16.95 -5.88 15.55
C TYR A 63 -16.50 -4.88 16.62
N ARG A 64 -15.81 -3.82 16.23
CA ARG A 64 -15.50 -2.69 17.12
C ARG A 64 -16.77 -2.09 17.72
N GLU A 65 -17.76 -1.79 16.88
CA GLU A 65 -19.00 -1.12 17.27
C GLU A 65 -19.99 -2.06 17.99
N ALA A 66 -20.13 -3.30 17.52
CA ALA A 66 -21.12 -4.24 18.05
C ALA A 66 -20.67 -4.95 19.35
N TYR A 67 -19.37 -5.17 19.53
CA TYR A 67 -18.84 -5.95 20.65
C TYR A 67 -17.83 -5.18 21.51
N ASN A 68 -17.71 -3.86 21.29
CA ASN A 68 -16.77 -3.00 22.01
C ASN A 68 -15.32 -3.52 22.00
N MET A 69 -14.93 -4.20 20.90
CA MET A 69 -13.58 -4.72 20.74
C MET A 69 -12.59 -3.62 20.38
N PHE A 70 -11.38 -3.69 20.93
CA PHE A 70 -10.29 -2.87 20.40
C PHE A 70 -9.86 -3.41 19.03
N ALA A 71 -10.52 -2.95 17.98
CA ALA A 71 -10.27 -3.37 16.60
C ALA A 71 -10.10 -2.16 15.68
N SER A 72 -8.89 -1.94 15.17
CA SER A 72 -8.51 -0.80 14.36
C SER A 72 -8.15 -1.21 12.94
N ASN A 73 -8.45 -0.35 11.97
CA ASN A 73 -7.98 -0.48 10.60
C ASN A 73 -6.82 0.49 10.33
N GLY A 74 -5.77 0.01 9.66
CA GLY A 74 -4.77 0.88 9.04
C GLY A 74 -4.95 0.88 7.52
N ILE A 75 -5.37 2.00 6.94
CA ILE A 75 -5.50 2.18 5.49
C ILE A 75 -4.13 2.62 4.96
N LEU A 76 -3.32 1.65 4.57
CA LEU A 76 -1.93 1.89 4.20
C LEU A 76 -1.78 2.14 2.71
N PHE A 77 -1.06 3.21 2.39
CA PHE A 77 -0.55 3.46 1.05
C PHE A 77 0.66 2.56 0.76
N ASN A 78 1.26 2.69 -0.42
CA ASN A 78 2.34 1.80 -0.81
C ASN A 78 3.57 2.00 0.09
N HIS A 79 4.11 0.93 0.61
CA HIS A 79 5.30 0.98 1.46
C HIS A 79 6.31 -0.06 1.01
N GLU A 80 7.54 0.40 0.86
CA GLU A 80 8.60 -0.27 0.14
C GLU A 80 9.84 -0.48 1.03
N SER A 81 10.63 -1.48 0.67
CA SER A 81 11.90 -1.75 1.33
C SER A 81 12.83 -2.55 0.42
N PRO A 82 14.12 -2.72 0.77
CA PRO A 82 15.04 -3.57 0.02
C PRO A 82 14.58 -5.03 -0.14
N ILE A 83 13.71 -5.51 0.74
CA ILE A 83 13.15 -6.87 0.70
C ILE A 83 11.75 -6.94 0.07
N ARG A 84 11.29 -5.87 -0.60
CA ARG A 84 10.01 -5.89 -1.32
C ARG A 84 9.95 -7.05 -2.31
N GLY A 85 8.80 -7.69 -2.45
CA GLY A 85 8.61 -8.79 -3.43
C GLY A 85 8.98 -8.37 -4.85
N GLU A 86 9.65 -9.24 -5.58
CA GLU A 86 10.29 -8.95 -6.88
C GLU A 86 9.32 -8.59 -8.02
N THR A 87 8.06 -8.98 -7.88
CA THR A 87 6.99 -8.71 -8.86
C THR A 87 6.40 -7.31 -8.71
N PHE A 88 6.63 -6.63 -7.58
CA PHE A 88 6.15 -5.27 -7.38
C PHE A 88 6.98 -4.26 -8.17
N VAL A 89 6.31 -3.20 -8.65
CA VAL A 89 6.87 -2.26 -9.62
C VAL A 89 8.20 -1.66 -9.17
N THR A 90 8.32 -1.22 -7.95
CA THR A 90 9.54 -0.61 -7.40
C THR A 90 10.71 -1.61 -7.40
N ARG A 91 10.50 -2.82 -6.89
CA ARG A 91 11.54 -3.86 -6.87
C ARG A 91 11.86 -4.37 -8.27
N LYS A 92 10.86 -4.48 -9.15
CA LYS A 92 11.07 -4.82 -10.55
C LYS A 92 12.01 -3.82 -11.23
N ILE A 93 11.77 -2.52 -11.03
CA ILE A 93 12.60 -1.45 -11.60
C ILE A 93 14.01 -1.50 -11.05
N THR A 94 14.20 -1.47 -9.73
CA THR A 94 15.55 -1.43 -9.12
C THR A 94 16.40 -2.64 -9.51
N ARG A 95 15.79 -3.84 -9.59
CA ARG A 95 16.48 -5.04 -10.07
C ARG A 95 16.84 -4.96 -11.55
N ALA A 96 15.94 -4.42 -12.38
CA ALA A 96 16.21 -4.26 -13.82
C ALA A 96 17.36 -3.26 -14.03
N VAL A 97 17.35 -2.13 -13.34
CA VAL A 97 18.41 -1.12 -13.39
C VAL A 97 19.75 -1.72 -13.00
N ALA A 98 19.83 -2.44 -11.89
CA ALA A 98 21.06 -3.10 -11.46
C ALA A 98 21.58 -4.12 -12.51
N LYS A 99 20.69 -4.92 -13.10
CA LYS A 99 21.05 -5.86 -14.16
C LYS A 99 21.52 -5.17 -15.45
N ILE A 100 20.91 -4.03 -15.81
CA ILE A 100 21.33 -3.23 -16.96
C ILE A 100 22.72 -2.66 -16.73
N LYS A 101 22.99 -2.07 -15.56
CA LYS A 101 24.31 -1.55 -15.18
C LYS A 101 25.41 -2.62 -15.26
N LEU A 102 25.07 -3.86 -14.89
CA LEU A 102 26.00 -5.00 -14.95
C LEU A 102 26.07 -5.69 -16.32
N GLY A 103 25.37 -5.17 -17.34
CA GLY A 103 25.34 -5.76 -18.67
C GLY A 103 24.57 -7.11 -18.77
N LEU A 104 23.83 -7.48 -17.73
CA LEU A 104 23.06 -8.73 -17.65
C LEU A 104 21.66 -8.63 -18.27
N LEU A 105 21.19 -7.40 -18.54
CA LEU A 105 19.88 -7.14 -19.12
C LEU A 105 20.00 -5.98 -20.10
N LYS A 106 19.38 -6.08 -21.27
CA LYS A 106 19.39 -5.01 -22.27
C LYS A 106 18.17 -4.08 -22.16
N LYS A 107 17.03 -4.61 -21.77
CA LYS A 107 15.75 -3.86 -21.66
C LYS A 107 14.78 -4.58 -20.72
N PHE A 108 13.81 -3.83 -20.21
CA PHE A 108 12.66 -4.37 -19.48
C PHE A 108 11.40 -3.59 -19.86
N TYR A 109 10.24 -4.13 -19.50
CA TYR A 109 8.96 -3.57 -19.87
C TYR A 109 8.18 -3.15 -18.63
N LEU A 110 7.58 -1.97 -18.69
CA LEU A 110 6.68 -1.42 -17.70
C LEU A 110 5.30 -1.15 -18.33
N GLY A 111 4.30 -1.01 -17.48
CA GLY A 111 2.97 -0.56 -17.90
C GLY A 111 2.90 0.97 -17.96
N ASN A 112 1.81 1.55 -17.45
CA ASN A 112 1.58 2.98 -17.44
C ASN A 112 2.63 3.71 -16.59
N LEU A 113 3.50 4.49 -17.25
CA LEU A 113 4.55 5.29 -16.62
C LEU A 113 4.02 6.51 -15.86
N ASP A 114 2.86 7.01 -16.22
CA ASP A 114 2.25 8.21 -15.62
C ASP A 114 1.37 7.86 -14.40
N ALA A 115 1.23 6.57 -14.09
CA ALA A 115 0.52 6.13 -12.89
C ALA A 115 1.24 6.66 -11.64
N LYS A 116 0.50 7.41 -10.81
CA LYS A 116 1.03 7.99 -9.56
C LYS A 116 0.77 7.07 -8.38
N ARG A 117 1.72 7.03 -7.45
CA ARG A 117 1.64 6.30 -6.18
C ARG A 117 2.30 7.12 -5.08
N ASP A 118 1.70 7.07 -3.90
CA ASP A 118 2.36 7.49 -2.67
C ASP A 118 3.18 6.29 -2.17
N TRP A 119 4.50 6.43 -2.17
CA TRP A 119 5.43 5.41 -1.69
C TRP A 119 6.17 5.90 -0.46
N GLY A 120 6.06 5.17 0.63
CA GLY A 120 6.82 5.42 1.83
C GLY A 120 7.76 4.26 2.19
N HIS A 121 8.54 4.41 3.24
CA HIS A 121 9.42 3.35 3.72
C HIS A 121 8.69 2.43 4.70
N ALA A 122 8.87 1.11 4.54
CA ALA A 122 8.13 0.11 5.34
C ALA A 122 8.36 0.23 6.86
N LYS A 123 9.51 0.75 7.31
CA LYS A 123 9.77 0.99 8.75
C LYS A 123 8.78 1.98 9.35
N ASP A 124 8.49 3.08 8.64
CA ASP A 124 7.58 4.12 9.12
C ASP A 124 6.15 3.57 9.24
N TYR A 125 5.76 2.74 8.26
CA TYR A 125 4.45 2.08 8.28
C TYR A 125 4.31 1.06 9.40
N VAL A 126 5.36 0.27 9.67
CA VAL A 126 5.38 -0.67 10.81
C VAL A 126 5.31 0.06 12.15
N GLU A 127 6.02 1.19 12.27
CA GLU A 127 5.91 2.06 13.44
C GLU A 127 4.49 2.61 13.58
N GLY A 128 3.87 3.05 12.48
CA GLY A 128 2.47 3.48 12.44
C GLY A 128 1.49 2.38 12.89
N MET A 129 1.66 1.16 12.39
CA MET A 129 0.86 -0.01 12.81
C MET A 129 0.97 -0.25 14.31
N TRP A 130 2.19 -0.16 14.86
CA TRP A 130 2.42 -0.32 16.29
C TRP A 130 1.75 0.80 17.09
N LYS A 131 1.88 2.06 16.67
CA LYS A 131 1.24 3.22 17.30
C LYS A 131 -0.27 3.12 17.31
N ILE A 132 -0.91 2.64 16.24
CA ILE A 132 -2.34 2.39 16.16
C ILE A 132 -2.79 1.45 17.30
N LEU A 133 -2.03 0.41 17.57
CA LEU A 133 -2.32 -0.53 18.67
C LEU A 133 -2.00 0.04 20.06
N GLN A 134 -1.19 1.09 20.15
CA GLN A 134 -0.93 1.80 21.41
C GLN A 134 -1.94 2.92 21.71
N HIS A 135 -2.78 3.26 20.74
CA HIS A 135 -3.79 4.29 20.92
C HIS A 135 -4.81 3.90 21.99
N ASN A 136 -5.43 4.90 22.64
CA ASN A 136 -6.40 4.64 23.70
C ASN A 136 -7.77 4.22 23.18
N ILE A 137 -8.13 4.64 21.97
CA ILE A 137 -9.43 4.39 21.36
C ILE A 137 -9.19 3.72 19.99
N PRO A 138 -9.88 2.61 19.70
CA PRO A 138 -9.78 1.96 18.39
C PRO A 138 -10.47 2.82 17.34
N ASP A 139 -9.81 3.02 16.20
CA ASP A 139 -10.36 3.76 15.07
C ASP A 139 -9.75 3.30 13.74
N ASP A 140 -10.13 3.97 12.66
CA ASP A 140 -9.56 3.79 11.33
C ASP A 140 -8.51 4.89 11.09
N PHE A 141 -7.36 4.53 10.50
CA PHE A 141 -6.23 5.44 10.33
C PHE A 141 -5.64 5.32 8.93
N VAL A 142 -5.45 6.45 8.26
CA VAL A 142 -4.69 6.52 7.01
C VAL A 142 -3.21 6.66 7.31
N LEU A 143 -2.39 5.83 6.66
CA LEU A 143 -0.93 5.94 6.66
C LEU A 143 -0.44 6.20 5.23
N ALA A 144 0.10 7.39 5.00
CA ALA A 144 0.61 7.87 3.73
C ALA A 144 1.76 8.86 3.96
N THR A 145 2.56 9.12 2.92
CA THR A 145 3.57 10.21 2.96
C THR A 145 2.96 11.57 2.62
N GLY A 146 1.83 11.57 1.91
CA GLY A 146 1.20 12.76 1.37
C GLY A 146 1.81 13.26 0.05
N VAL A 147 2.82 12.55 -0.48
CA VAL A 147 3.49 12.90 -1.75
C VAL A 147 3.34 11.74 -2.73
N ALA A 148 2.79 12.04 -3.92
CA ALA A 148 2.63 11.06 -4.97
C ALA A 148 3.66 11.25 -6.09
N HIS A 149 4.36 10.19 -6.43
CA HIS A 149 5.31 10.13 -7.55
C HIS A 149 4.79 9.24 -8.67
N SER A 150 5.16 9.59 -9.92
CA SER A 150 4.87 8.73 -11.07
C SER A 150 5.86 7.54 -11.14
N VAL A 151 5.46 6.51 -11.86
CA VAL A 151 6.37 5.40 -12.18
C VAL A 151 7.56 5.91 -12.99
N ARG A 152 7.35 6.88 -13.88
CA ARG A 152 8.39 7.56 -14.66
C ARG A 152 9.45 8.18 -13.76
N GLU A 153 9.06 9.04 -12.84
CA GLU A 153 9.97 9.66 -11.86
C GLU A 153 10.77 8.61 -11.10
N PHE A 154 10.12 7.52 -10.68
CA PHE A 154 10.80 6.44 -9.98
C PHE A 154 11.85 5.73 -10.87
N VAL A 155 11.56 5.52 -12.15
CA VAL A 155 12.53 4.96 -13.12
C VAL A 155 13.73 5.90 -13.26
N GLU A 156 13.49 7.18 -13.49
CA GLU A 156 14.55 8.19 -13.64
C GLU A 156 15.44 8.24 -12.40
N MET A 157 14.86 8.29 -11.22
CA MET A 157 15.60 8.24 -9.96
C MET A 157 16.42 6.96 -9.83
N ALA A 158 15.84 5.80 -10.11
CA ALA A 158 16.54 4.53 -10.00
C ALA A 158 17.73 4.41 -10.97
N PHE A 159 17.62 4.95 -12.19
CA PHE A 159 18.72 5.00 -13.14
C PHE A 159 19.79 6.03 -12.75
N SER A 160 19.40 7.16 -12.18
CA SER A 160 20.34 8.17 -11.70
C SER A 160 21.25 7.65 -10.59
N GLU A 161 20.77 6.76 -9.74
CA GLU A 161 21.58 6.08 -8.68
C GLU A 161 22.74 5.24 -9.24
N VAL A 162 22.67 4.86 -10.50
CA VAL A 162 23.73 4.13 -11.20
C VAL A 162 24.40 4.98 -12.30
N GLU A 163 24.25 6.31 -12.25
CA GLU A 163 24.84 7.28 -13.16
C GLU A 163 24.42 7.11 -14.63
N ILE A 164 23.16 6.70 -14.85
CA ILE A 164 22.56 6.60 -16.18
C ILE A 164 21.42 7.61 -16.27
N ASN A 165 21.48 8.50 -17.25
CA ASN A 165 20.39 9.42 -17.55
C ASN A 165 19.42 8.78 -18.56
N VAL A 166 18.14 8.79 -18.24
CA VAL A 166 17.09 8.29 -19.13
C VAL A 166 16.53 9.43 -19.96
N SER A 167 16.45 9.26 -21.28
CA SER A 167 15.73 10.14 -22.19
C SER A 167 14.55 9.38 -22.80
N TRP A 168 13.39 10.01 -22.86
CA TRP A 168 12.17 9.38 -23.34
C TRP A 168 11.87 9.72 -24.77
N GLU A 169 11.54 8.72 -25.60
CA GLU A 169 11.13 8.84 -26.99
C GLU A 169 9.82 8.10 -27.24
N GLY A 170 8.95 8.65 -28.09
CA GLY A 170 7.65 8.06 -28.40
C GLY A 170 6.55 8.44 -27.39
N LYS A 171 5.42 7.76 -27.46
CA LYS A 171 4.26 7.98 -26.58
C LYS A 171 3.48 6.68 -26.36
N GLY A 172 2.85 6.55 -25.20
CA GLY A 172 1.97 5.43 -24.88
C GLY A 172 2.67 4.07 -24.90
N ALA A 173 2.15 3.11 -25.65
CA ALA A 173 2.69 1.76 -25.72
C ALA A 173 4.05 1.65 -26.46
N ASP A 174 4.36 2.65 -27.31
CA ASP A 174 5.59 2.71 -28.10
C ASP A 174 6.67 3.56 -27.42
N GLU A 175 6.40 4.07 -26.24
CA GLU A 175 7.34 4.91 -25.51
C GLU A 175 8.53 4.06 -25.01
N LYS A 176 9.73 4.64 -25.18
CA LYS A 176 11.01 4.04 -24.78
C LYS A 176 11.84 5.05 -24.01
N GLY A 177 12.57 4.57 -23.05
CA GLY A 177 13.56 5.32 -22.29
C GLY A 177 14.95 4.73 -22.42
#